data_8f765fc65109c29f4c53dc2d38b3cc31
#
_entry.id   8f765fc65109c29f4c53dc2d38b3cc31
#
_cell.length_a   1.000
_cell.length_b   1.000
_cell.length_c   1.000
_cell.angle_alpha   90.00
_cell.angle_beta   90.00
_cell.angle_gamma   90.00
#
_symmetry.space_group_name_H-M   'P 1'
#
loop_
_entity.id
_entity.type
_entity.pdbx_description
1 polymer ?
#
loop_
_entity_poly.entity_id
_entity_poly.type
_entity_poly.pdbx_seq_one_letter_code
_entity_poly.pdbx_strand_id
1 'polypeptide(L)'
;MAERKSGKVTKKVEEKKKNVSKSTKISQKTTSKSKPKSTSAKKNVEKVYEPKNIKISGFHELQLNTYLYENVKNPKAVVVVVHGMQEHCMRYREFSNFLNKNGYIVICSDLRGHGQTAESKEKLGFGEKDIFNETIADQINIINFAKRTYGLPIYLFGHSYGSMLGQVLIQKCPFIEKAVLCGTTNGSSFIMKMGGALASVLSIFKKNTSKGGLIEKACISSYGKGFDRGNWLSRDESNFDRYLADEYCGGTFPFGFYKSMIKNMNKANRGIERIGDKKVFLIAGNQDPVGEKSKQVKKLYRKYLKANVDTQIKIYDGARHELLNETNKKEVFDDILKFFDA
;
A
#
# COMPACT_ATOMS: atom_id res chain seq x y z
N MET A 1 -36.85 27.30 45.79
CA MET A 1 -36.50 26.43 46.90
C MET A 1 -35.77 25.25 46.36
N ALA A 2 -34.62 24.93 46.61
CA ALA A 2 -33.43 25.18 47.37
C ALA A 2 -32.30 24.61 46.52
N GLU A 3 -31.31 25.29 46.14
CA GLU A 3 -29.99 25.64 46.71
C GLU A 3 -29.14 24.47 47.28
N ARG A 4 -27.91 24.44 46.65
CA ARG A 4 -26.58 24.13 47.25
C ARG A 4 -26.21 22.66 47.50
N LYS A 5 -25.04 22.22 47.02
CA LYS A 5 -23.71 22.56 47.55
C LYS A 5 -22.57 22.09 46.66
N SER A 6 -21.65 22.99 46.49
CA SER A 6 -20.25 22.86 46.06
C SER A 6 -19.39 22.11 47.08
N GLY A 7 -18.29 21.52 46.61
CA GLY A 7 -17.24 20.99 47.50
C GLY A 7 -15.99 20.57 46.73
N LYS A 8 -15.06 21.50 46.63
CA LYS A 8 -13.61 21.45 46.50
C LYS A 8 -12.95 20.16 47.01
N VAL A 9 -12.04 19.61 46.23
CA VAL A 9 -10.73 19.15 46.72
C VAL A 9 -9.66 19.45 45.68
N THR A 10 -8.94 20.53 45.88
CA THR A 10 -7.59 20.81 45.35
C THR A 10 -6.59 20.52 46.48
N LYS A 11 -5.35 20.14 46.06
CA LYS A 11 -4.08 20.07 46.84
C LYS A 11 -3.64 18.69 47.30
N LYS A 12 -2.61 18.16 46.60
CA LYS A 12 -1.27 17.85 47.13
C LYS A 12 -0.50 16.98 46.20
N VAL A 13 0.45 17.50 45.49
CA VAL A 13 1.76 16.88 45.17
C VAL A 13 2.69 18.02 44.76
N GLU A 14 3.34 18.62 45.72
CA GLU A 14 4.65 19.26 45.61
C GLU A 14 5.44 18.82 46.83
N GLU A 15 6.72 18.62 46.62
CA GLU A 15 7.80 18.29 47.57
C GLU A 15 8.28 16.82 47.50
N LYS A 16 9.35 16.65 46.76
CA LYS A 16 10.60 16.02 47.20
C LYS A 16 11.70 16.19 46.14
N LYS A 17 12.36 17.34 46.18
CA LYS A 17 13.76 17.53 45.79
C LYS A 17 14.54 17.81 47.04
N LYS A 18 15.61 17.04 47.32
CA LYS A 18 16.94 17.44 47.74
C LYS A 18 17.66 16.35 48.55
N ASN A 19 18.95 16.31 48.28
CA ASN A 19 20.07 15.71 49.05
C ASN A 19 20.29 14.20 48.84
N VAL A 20 21.47 13.80 48.29
CA VAL A 20 22.73 13.77 49.01
C VAL A 20 23.90 13.69 48.02
N SER A 21 24.84 14.63 48.12
CA SER A 21 26.21 14.55 47.66
C SER A 21 27.09 14.09 48.80
N LYS A 22 28.06 13.16 48.56
CA LYS A 22 29.45 13.21 49.06
C LYS A 22 30.19 11.89 48.82
N SER A 23 31.16 11.98 47.98
CA SER A 23 32.61 11.65 48.18
C SER A 23 33.00 10.25 48.67
N THR A 24 33.80 9.53 47.84
CA THR A 24 35.06 8.95 48.34
C THR A 24 36.03 8.76 47.14
N LYS A 25 37.19 9.42 47.23
CA LYS A 25 38.37 9.18 46.43
C LYS A 25 39.12 7.98 47.01
N ILE A 26 39.55 7.02 46.20
CA ILE A 26 40.74 6.20 46.51
C ILE A 26 41.34 5.64 45.19
N SER A 27 42.59 6.03 45.01
CA SER A 27 43.77 5.32 44.50
C SER A 27 43.85 4.75 43.11
N GLN A 28 44.72 5.37 42.35
CA GLN A 28 45.35 4.87 41.08
C GLN A 28 46.17 3.59 41.32
N LYS A 29 45.97 2.60 40.43
CA LYS A 29 47.00 1.59 40.18
C LYS A 29 47.09 1.34 38.70
N THR A 30 48.16 1.76 38.12
CA THR A 30 48.61 1.56 36.74
C THR A 30 48.83 0.08 36.44
N THR A 31 48.12 -0.45 35.43
CA THR A 31 48.59 -1.63 34.71
C THR A 31 48.34 -1.43 33.22
N SER A 32 49.43 -1.40 32.48
CA SER A 32 49.45 -1.42 31.02
C SER A 32 48.77 -2.65 30.47
N LYS A 33 47.77 -2.49 29.59
CA LYS A 33 47.29 -3.55 28.73
C LYS A 33 46.87 -3.02 27.34
N SER A 34 47.50 -3.66 26.38
CA SER A 34 47.27 -3.71 24.95
C SER A 34 45.91 -3.21 24.45
N LYS A 35 45.96 -2.28 23.47
CA LYS A 35 44.82 -1.87 22.65
C LYS A 35 44.30 -3.07 21.86
N PRO A 36 43.01 -3.38 21.91
CA PRO A 36 42.39 -4.23 20.91
C PRO A 36 42.31 -3.44 19.60
N LYS A 37 42.83 -4.02 18.51
CA LYS A 37 42.59 -3.54 17.15
C LYS A 37 41.08 -3.55 16.89
N SER A 38 40.46 -2.38 16.80
CA SER A 38 39.11 -2.24 16.30
C SER A 38 39.13 -2.54 14.80
N THR A 39 38.76 -3.74 14.43
CA THR A 39 38.30 -4.04 13.07
C THR A 39 36.98 -3.30 12.88
N SER A 40 37.03 -2.08 12.39
CA SER A 40 35.86 -1.38 11.86
C SER A 40 35.40 -2.14 10.64
N ALA A 41 34.46 -3.07 10.81
CA ALA A 41 33.66 -3.55 9.70
C ALA A 41 32.94 -2.31 9.12
N LYS A 42 33.44 -1.83 7.98
CA LYS A 42 32.75 -0.85 7.17
C LYS A 42 31.36 -1.48 6.84
N LYS A 43 30.33 -1.07 7.56
CA LYS A 43 28.96 -1.30 7.09
C LYS A 43 28.89 -0.67 5.70
N ASN A 44 28.85 -1.48 4.66
CA ASN A 44 28.48 -1.02 3.35
C ASN A 44 27.08 -0.43 3.48
N VAL A 45 27.00 0.89 3.62
CA VAL A 45 25.72 1.61 3.51
C VAL A 45 25.29 1.43 2.06
N GLU A 46 24.35 0.52 1.85
CA GLU A 46 23.78 0.28 0.54
C GLU A 46 23.27 1.61 -0.02
N LYS A 47 23.81 2.02 -1.16
CA LYS A 47 23.43 3.28 -1.80
C LYS A 47 21.97 3.19 -2.23
N VAL A 48 21.07 3.87 -1.50
CA VAL A 48 19.67 4.02 -1.85
C VAL A 48 19.58 5.05 -2.99
N TYR A 49 18.94 4.68 -4.08
CA TYR A 49 18.72 5.58 -5.19
C TYR A 49 17.52 6.48 -4.91
N GLU A 50 17.69 7.80 -5.10
CA GLU A 50 16.59 8.76 -5.03
C GLU A 50 15.89 8.82 -6.38
N PRO A 51 14.55 8.63 -6.42
CA PRO A 51 13.82 8.68 -7.67
C PRO A 51 13.73 10.10 -8.21
N LYS A 52 13.67 10.22 -9.53
CA LYS A 52 13.28 11.47 -10.19
C LYS A 52 11.78 11.67 -10.02
N ASN A 53 11.39 12.84 -9.50
CA ASN A 53 9.98 13.21 -9.40
C ASN A 53 9.56 14.03 -10.62
N ILE A 54 8.50 13.59 -11.30
CA ILE A 54 7.93 14.27 -12.47
C ILE A 54 6.42 14.31 -12.38
N LYS A 55 5.80 15.15 -13.21
CA LYS A 55 4.35 15.12 -13.43
C LYS A 55 4.05 14.48 -14.78
N ILE A 56 3.09 13.54 -14.78
CA ILE A 56 2.59 12.90 -16.00
C ILE A 56 1.11 13.25 -16.13
N SER A 57 0.69 13.67 -17.32
CA SER A 57 -0.73 13.99 -17.56
C SER A 57 -1.57 12.72 -17.53
N GLY A 58 -2.53 12.67 -16.61
CA GLY A 58 -3.55 11.65 -16.48
C GLY A 58 -4.81 11.97 -17.27
N PHE A 59 -5.89 11.31 -16.91
CA PHE A 59 -7.22 11.54 -17.48
C PHE A 59 -7.76 12.92 -17.08
N HIS A 60 -8.33 13.65 -18.03
CA HIS A 60 -8.72 15.06 -17.89
C HIS A 60 -7.57 15.96 -17.43
N GLU A 61 -6.37 15.70 -17.95
CA GLU A 61 -5.16 16.51 -17.74
C GLU A 61 -4.70 16.63 -16.28
N LEU A 62 -5.22 15.79 -15.38
CA LEU A 62 -4.76 15.72 -13.99
C LEU A 62 -3.24 15.42 -13.97
N GLN A 63 -2.49 16.27 -13.26
CA GLN A 63 -1.06 16.09 -13.12
C GLN A 63 -0.73 15.05 -12.06
N LEU A 64 -0.41 13.83 -12.50
CA LEU A 64 -0.06 12.70 -11.63
C LEU A 64 1.36 12.87 -11.11
N ASN A 65 1.51 12.97 -9.80
CA ASN A 65 2.83 12.99 -9.15
C ASN A 65 3.47 11.60 -9.29
N THR A 66 4.61 11.53 -9.97
CA THR A 66 5.20 10.26 -10.41
C THR A 66 6.68 10.18 -10.06
N TYR A 67 7.09 9.06 -9.50
CA TYR A 67 8.47 8.75 -9.13
C TYR A 67 9.07 7.73 -10.09
N LEU A 68 10.22 8.09 -10.70
CA LEU A 68 10.96 7.26 -11.65
C LEU A 68 12.26 6.76 -11.02
N TYR A 69 12.44 5.45 -10.98
CA TYR A 69 13.66 4.76 -10.59
C TYR A 69 14.29 4.21 -11.87
N GLU A 70 15.09 5.04 -12.56
CA GLU A 70 15.62 4.73 -13.90
C GLU A 70 17.15 4.57 -13.94
N ASN A 71 17.83 4.51 -12.79
CA ASN A 71 19.27 4.34 -12.72
C ASN A 71 19.69 2.86 -12.95
N VAL A 72 19.42 2.35 -14.14
CA VAL A 72 19.69 0.97 -14.53
C VAL A 72 20.42 0.95 -15.86
N LYS A 73 21.54 0.19 -15.93
CA LYS A 73 22.21 -0.11 -17.20
C LYS A 73 21.53 -1.35 -17.82
N ASN A 74 21.16 -1.27 -19.09
CA ASN A 74 20.51 -2.36 -19.83
C ASN A 74 19.27 -2.92 -19.12
N PRO A 75 18.21 -2.11 -18.93
CA PRO A 75 17.05 -2.53 -18.17
C PRO A 75 16.29 -3.68 -18.87
N LYS A 76 15.83 -4.65 -18.08
CA LYS A 76 15.09 -5.83 -18.52
C LYS A 76 13.65 -5.48 -18.94
N ALA A 77 12.99 -4.67 -18.11
CA ALA A 77 11.59 -4.24 -18.28
C ALA A 77 11.32 -2.99 -17.43
N VAL A 78 10.12 -2.42 -17.63
CA VAL A 78 9.58 -1.38 -16.76
C VAL A 78 8.51 -1.98 -15.84
N VAL A 79 8.65 -1.82 -14.54
CA VAL A 79 7.64 -2.22 -13.55
C VAL A 79 6.82 -0.98 -13.17
N VAL A 80 5.52 -1.00 -13.48
CA VAL A 80 4.57 0.01 -13.03
C VAL A 80 3.99 -0.44 -11.69
N VAL A 81 4.22 0.34 -10.64
CA VAL A 81 3.72 0.09 -9.27
C VAL A 81 2.46 0.89 -9.03
N VAL A 82 1.37 0.19 -8.67
CA VAL A 82 0.05 0.76 -8.37
C VAL A 82 -0.24 0.51 -6.89
N HIS A 83 -0.17 1.56 -6.09
CA HIS A 83 -0.29 1.50 -4.63
C HIS A 83 -1.74 1.29 -4.14
N GLY A 84 -1.92 1.04 -2.85
CA GLY A 84 -3.21 0.79 -2.22
C GLY A 84 -4.02 2.05 -1.92
N MET A 85 -5.18 1.85 -1.31
CA MET A 85 -6.04 2.94 -0.82
C MET A 85 -5.45 3.56 0.47
N GLN A 86 -5.61 4.88 0.62
CA GLN A 86 -5.19 5.59 1.83
C GLN A 86 -3.68 5.49 2.10
N GLU A 87 -2.89 5.44 1.05
CA GLU A 87 -1.43 5.45 1.06
C GLU A 87 -0.89 6.15 -0.20
N HIS A 88 0.42 6.11 -0.44
CA HIS A 88 1.06 6.78 -1.57
C HIS A 88 2.36 6.08 -2.00
N CYS A 89 2.93 6.51 -3.15
CA CYS A 89 4.10 5.92 -3.80
C CYS A 89 5.32 5.75 -2.92
N MET A 90 5.63 6.70 -2.03
CA MET A 90 6.88 6.66 -1.28
C MET A 90 6.95 5.51 -0.27
N ARG A 91 5.82 4.89 0.06
CA ARG A 91 5.80 3.64 0.85
C ARG A 91 6.40 2.45 0.10
N TYR A 92 6.54 2.55 -1.22
CA TYR A 92 7.13 1.53 -2.11
C TYR A 92 8.59 1.79 -2.43
N ARG A 93 9.22 2.80 -1.82
CA ARG A 93 10.61 3.21 -2.11
C ARG A 93 11.62 2.07 -1.93
N GLU A 94 11.51 1.29 -0.86
CA GLU A 94 12.40 0.15 -0.59
C GLU A 94 12.28 -0.93 -1.68
N PHE A 95 11.04 -1.31 -2.00
CA PHE A 95 10.75 -2.29 -3.06
C PHE A 95 11.19 -1.79 -4.45
N SER A 96 10.92 -0.52 -4.76
CA SER A 96 11.34 0.10 -6.03
C SER A 96 12.85 0.11 -6.19
N ASN A 97 13.60 0.45 -5.12
CA ASN A 97 15.05 0.38 -5.12
C ASN A 97 15.57 -1.05 -5.27
N PHE A 98 14.91 -2.03 -4.65
CA PHE A 98 15.26 -3.44 -4.80
C PHE A 98 15.11 -3.88 -6.27
N LEU A 99 13.99 -3.59 -6.92
CA LEU A 99 13.78 -3.90 -8.33
C LEU A 99 14.77 -3.17 -9.23
N ASN A 100 15.05 -1.89 -8.95
CA ASN A 100 15.98 -1.08 -9.72
C ASN A 100 17.42 -1.66 -9.67
N LYS A 101 17.88 -2.11 -8.50
CA LYS A 101 19.17 -2.83 -8.34
C LYS A 101 19.21 -4.14 -9.13
N ASN A 102 18.06 -4.78 -9.36
CA ASN A 102 17.94 -6.04 -10.08
C ASN A 102 17.65 -5.88 -11.58
N GLY A 103 17.80 -4.66 -12.11
CA GLY A 103 17.73 -4.43 -13.56
C GLY A 103 16.37 -4.00 -14.07
N TYR A 104 15.48 -3.50 -13.22
CA TYR A 104 14.18 -3.00 -13.62
C TYR A 104 14.09 -1.48 -13.49
N ILE A 105 13.57 -0.79 -14.47
CA ILE A 105 13.06 0.57 -14.33
C ILE A 105 11.76 0.47 -13.54
N VAL A 106 11.55 1.36 -12.55
CA VAL A 106 10.31 1.38 -11.78
C VAL A 106 9.63 2.73 -11.90
N ILE A 107 8.33 2.71 -12.16
CA ILE A 107 7.46 3.88 -12.20
C ILE A 107 6.37 3.70 -11.16
N CYS A 108 6.27 4.63 -10.22
CA CYS A 108 5.20 4.66 -9.23
C CYS A 108 4.55 6.04 -9.21
N SER A 109 3.25 6.12 -9.54
CA SER A 109 2.48 7.38 -9.51
C SER A 109 1.55 7.39 -8.31
N ASP A 110 1.49 8.52 -7.59
CA ASP A 110 0.41 8.75 -6.63
C ASP A 110 -0.92 8.71 -7.38
N LEU A 111 -1.82 7.82 -6.98
CA LEU A 111 -3.11 7.65 -7.63
C LEU A 111 -3.97 8.91 -7.50
N ARG A 112 -4.95 9.07 -8.39
CA ARG A 112 -5.97 10.11 -8.27
C ARG A 112 -6.57 10.13 -6.87
N GLY A 113 -6.58 11.31 -6.25
CA GLY A 113 -7.06 11.50 -4.87
C GLY A 113 -6.15 10.88 -3.80
N HIS A 114 -4.87 10.62 -4.09
CA HIS A 114 -3.90 10.10 -3.13
C HIS A 114 -2.60 10.90 -3.18
N GLY A 115 -1.84 10.83 -2.09
CA GLY A 115 -0.52 11.43 -1.98
C GLY A 115 -0.48 12.87 -2.50
N GLN A 116 0.58 13.23 -3.20
CA GLN A 116 0.74 14.58 -3.77
C GLN A 116 -0.07 14.81 -5.06
N THR A 117 -0.67 13.78 -5.66
CA THR A 117 -1.64 13.95 -6.75
C THR A 117 -2.96 14.54 -6.25
N ALA A 118 -3.33 14.36 -4.97
CA ALA A 118 -4.50 14.96 -4.37
C ALA A 118 -4.36 16.48 -4.13
N GLU A 119 -3.13 17.03 -4.29
CA GLU A 119 -2.76 18.44 -4.07
C GLU A 119 -2.86 18.91 -2.62
N SER A 120 -3.83 18.42 -1.83
CA SER A 120 -3.98 18.69 -0.40
C SER A 120 -4.65 17.51 0.34
N LYS A 121 -4.52 17.50 1.66
CA LYS A 121 -5.13 16.45 2.51
C LYS A 121 -6.66 16.46 2.44
N GLU A 122 -7.27 17.63 2.30
CA GLU A 122 -8.71 17.81 2.21
C GLU A 122 -9.27 17.22 0.92
N LYS A 123 -8.42 17.05 -0.10
CA LYS A 123 -8.79 16.46 -1.38
C LYS A 123 -8.49 14.96 -1.48
N LEU A 124 -8.04 14.32 -0.40
CA LEU A 124 -7.80 12.87 -0.40
C LEU A 124 -9.09 12.09 -0.69
N GLY A 125 -9.00 11.15 -1.62
CA GLY A 125 -10.10 10.31 -2.07
C GLY A 125 -11.10 10.98 -3.02
N PHE A 126 -10.88 12.24 -3.43
CA PHE A 126 -11.75 12.92 -4.38
C PHE A 126 -11.43 12.56 -5.83
N GLY A 127 -12.49 12.36 -6.61
CA GLY A 127 -12.50 12.24 -8.07
C GLY A 127 -13.71 13.01 -8.61
N GLU A 128 -13.88 13.04 -9.92
CA GLU A 128 -14.97 13.81 -10.54
C GLU A 128 -16.30 13.05 -10.45
N LYS A 129 -16.46 11.94 -11.15
CA LYS A 129 -17.71 11.16 -11.25
C LYS A 129 -17.57 9.70 -10.84
N ASP A 130 -16.53 9.04 -11.34
CA ASP A 130 -16.25 7.62 -11.13
C ASP A 130 -14.75 7.41 -10.92
N ILE A 131 -14.28 7.76 -9.73
CA ILE A 131 -12.84 7.78 -9.40
C ILE A 131 -12.13 6.45 -9.71
N PHE A 132 -12.80 5.31 -9.62
CA PHE A 132 -12.20 4.03 -9.98
C PHE A 132 -11.85 3.96 -11.48
N ASN A 133 -12.80 4.32 -12.36
CA ASN A 133 -12.57 4.30 -13.80
C ASN A 133 -11.66 5.45 -14.26
N GLU A 134 -11.72 6.60 -13.61
CA GLU A 134 -10.80 7.72 -13.82
C GLU A 134 -9.36 7.30 -13.46
N THR A 135 -9.16 6.61 -12.34
CA THR A 135 -7.84 6.08 -11.95
C THR A 135 -7.35 4.99 -12.92
N ILE A 136 -8.24 4.15 -13.46
CA ILE A 136 -7.88 3.19 -14.52
C ILE A 136 -7.37 3.95 -15.76
N ALA A 137 -8.04 5.02 -16.19
CA ALA A 137 -7.60 5.83 -17.31
C ALA A 137 -6.25 6.51 -17.05
N ASP A 138 -6.02 7.01 -15.83
CA ASP A 138 -4.74 7.54 -15.40
C ASP A 138 -3.61 6.51 -15.54
N GLN A 139 -3.84 5.30 -15.01
CA GLN A 139 -2.83 4.24 -15.05
C GLN A 139 -2.57 3.73 -16.48
N ILE A 140 -3.57 3.75 -17.36
CA ILE A 140 -3.36 3.49 -18.79
C ILE A 140 -2.43 4.56 -19.39
N ASN A 141 -2.58 5.84 -19.03
CA ASN A 141 -1.68 6.90 -19.50
C ASN A 141 -0.24 6.70 -18.98
N ILE A 142 -0.07 6.28 -17.71
CA ILE A 142 1.25 5.93 -17.14
C ILE A 142 1.89 4.75 -17.90
N ILE A 143 1.12 3.68 -18.16
CA ILE A 143 1.59 2.51 -18.92
C ILE A 143 1.98 2.89 -20.35
N ASN A 144 1.18 3.72 -21.00
CA ASN A 144 1.47 4.23 -22.35
C ASN A 144 2.72 5.12 -22.37
N PHE A 145 2.89 5.98 -21.35
CA PHE A 145 4.11 6.76 -21.16
C PHE A 145 5.32 5.84 -21.02
N ALA A 146 5.26 4.82 -20.14
CA ALA A 146 6.33 3.86 -19.95
C ALA A 146 6.70 3.14 -21.25
N LYS A 147 5.70 2.66 -22.00
CA LYS A 147 5.93 1.95 -23.27
C LYS A 147 6.56 2.84 -24.33
N ARG A 148 6.08 4.09 -24.47
CA ARG A 148 6.63 5.04 -25.45
C ARG A 148 8.04 5.51 -25.09
N THR A 149 8.31 5.74 -23.80
CA THR A 149 9.59 6.29 -23.35
C THR A 149 10.71 5.27 -23.40
N TYR A 150 10.43 4.03 -23.00
CA TYR A 150 11.47 3.02 -22.83
C TYR A 150 11.47 1.91 -23.90
N GLY A 151 10.36 1.68 -24.60
CA GLY A 151 10.26 0.62 -25.62
C GLY A 151 10.32 -0.81 -25.07
N LEU A 152 10.41 -0.98 -23.74
CA LEU A 152 10.63 -2.25 -23.05
C LEU A 152 9.32 -3.01 -22.76
N PRO A 153 9.40 -4.30 -22.35
CA PRO A 153 8.30 -5.01 -21.73
C PRO A 153 7.76 -4.26 -20.52
N ILE A 154 6.44 -4.29 -20.31
CA ILE A 154 5.78 -3.64 -19.15
C ILE A 154 5.28 -4.72 -18.20
N TYR A 155 5.72 -4.63 -16.96
CA TYR A 155 5.24 -5.45 -15.86
C TYR A 155 4.45 -4.58 -14.87
N LEU A 156 3.47 -5.18 -14.21
CA LEU A 156 2.61 -4.50 -13.25
C LEU A 156 2.81 -5.09 -11.85
N PHE A 157 2.96 -4.24 -10.85
CA PHE A 157 2.76 -4.61 -9.45
C PHE A 157 1.60 -3.79 -8.89
N GLY A 158 0.55 -4.45 -8.40
CA GLY A 158 -0.58 -3.79 -7.74
C GLY A 158 -0.80 -4.30 -6.33
N HIS A 159 -0.97 -3.40 -5.36
CA HIS A 159 -1.26 -3.74 -3.98
C HIS A 159 -2.66 -3.29 -3.57
N SER A 160 -3.42 -4.15 -2.85
CA SER A 160 -4.73 -3.79 -2.28
C SER A 160 -5.66 -3.15 -3.33
N TYR A 161 -6.11 -1.90 -3.14
CA TYR A 161 -6.85 -1.14 -4.14
C TYR A 161 -6.13 -1.12 -5.50
N GLY A 162 -4.80 -0.93 -5.50
CA GLY A 162 -3.98 -1.01 -6.71
C GLY A 162 -4.03 -2.39 -7.37
N SER A 163 -4.15 -3.48 -6.61
CA SER A 163 -4.35 -4.82 -7.18
C SER A 163 -5.74 -5.00 -7.79
N MET A 164 -6.75 -4.33 -7.23
CA MET A 164 -8.10 -4.31 -7.78
C MET A 164 -8.15 -3.56 -9.11
N LEU A 165 -7.46 -2.41 -9.20
CA LEU A 165 -7.21 -1.71 -10.45
C LEU A 165 -6.43 -2.60 -11.43
N GLY A 166 -5.41 -3.29 -10.93
CA GLY A 166 -4.57 -4.24 -11.68
C GLY A 166 -5.38 -5.33 -12.38
N GLN A 167 -6.41 -5.91 -11.72
CA GLN A 167 -7.31 -6.88 -12.35
C GLN A 167 -8.00 -6.33 -13.59
N VAL A 168 -8.31 -5.03 -13.63
CA VAL A 168 -8.92 -4.36 -14.80
C VAL A 168 -7.87 -3.94 -15.81
N LEU A 169 -6.71 -3.46 -15.36
CA LEU A 169 -5.61 -3.03 -16.22
C LEU A 169 -5.07 -4.16 -17.09
N ILE A 170 -4.89 -5.37 -16.53
CA ILE A 170 -4.41 -6.53 -17.31
C ILE A 170 -5.40 -6.98 -18.39
N GLN A 171 -6.68 -6.63 -18.27
CA GLN A 171 -7.70 -6.89 -19.29
C GLN A 171 -7.77 -5.80 -20.36
N LYS A 172 -7.34 -4.56 -20.04
CA LYS A 172 -7.50 -3.38 -20.90
C LYS A 172 -6.20 -2.96 -21.59
N CYS A 173 -5.03 -3.22 -20.98
CA CYS A 173 -3.73 -2.82 -21.49
C CYS A 173 -3.02 -3.98 -22.18
N PRO A 174 -2.86 -3.95 -23.50
CA PRO A 174 -2.17 -5.01 -24.23
C PRO A 174 -0.66 -5.06 -23.92
N PHE A 175 -0.07 -3.96 -23.48
CA PHE A 175 1.37 -3.85 -23.24
C PHE A 175 1.85 -4.51 -21.95
N ILE A 176 0.94 -4.84 -21.03
CA ILE A 176 1.31 -5.57 -19.81
C ILE A 176 1.56 -7.03 -20.17
N GLU A 177 2.75 -7.54 -19.83
CA GLU A 177 3.13 -8.93 -20.08
C GLU A 177 3.04 -9.77 -18.81
N LYS A 178 3.45 -9.20 -17.66
CA LYS A 178 3.40 -9.86 -16.35
C LYS A 178 2.75 -8.97 -15.32
N ALA A 179 2.01 -9.56 -14.37
CA ALA A 179 1.40 -8.82 -13.28
C ALA A 179 1.49 -9.56 -11.95
N VAL A 180 1.88 -8.84 -10.89
CA VAL A 180 1.77 -9.28 -9.50
C VAL A 180 0.61 -8.56 -8.85
N LEU A 181 -0.36 -9.30 -8.31
CA LEU A 181 -1.52 -8.77 -7.59
C LEU A 181 -1.41 -9.17 -6.12
N CYS A 182 -0.99 -8.21 -5.29
CA CYS A 182 -0.69 -8.37 -3.87
C CYS A 182 -1.87 -7.93 -3.00
N GLY A 183 -2.27 -8.75 -2.02
CA GLY A 183 -3.35 -8.41 -1.09
C GLY A 183 -4.70 -8.18 -1.78
N THR A 184 -4.97 -8.93 -2.85
CA THR A 184 -6.14 -8.75 -3.71
C THR A 184 -7.39 -9.48 -3.18
N THR A 185 -8.54 -9.17 -3.76
CA THR A 185 -9.81 -9.86 -3.53
C THR A 185 -10.53 -10.18 -4.84
N ASN A 186 -11.41 -11.16 -4.83
CA ASN A 186 -12.15 -11.56 -6.02
C ASN A 186 -13.34 -10.61 -6.38
N GLY A 187 -13.55 -9.52 -5.61
CA GLY A 187 -14.66 -8.58 -5.85
C GLY A 187 -16.06 -9.10 -5.54
N SER A 188 -16.22 -10.38 -5.21
CA SER A 188 -17.54 -10.99 -4.89
C SER A 188 -17.64 -11.43 -3.42
N SER A 189 -16.84 -10.85 -2.53
CA SER A 189 -16.90 -11.13 -1.10
C SER A 189 -18.24 -10.68 -0.51
N PHE A 190 -18.64 -11.30 0.59
CA PHE A 190 -19.87 -10.92 1.30
C PHE A 190 -19.82 -9.46 1.75
N ILE A 191 -18.66 -9.01 2.26
CA ILE A 191 -18.43 -7.62 2.68
C ILE A 191 -18.63 -6.65 1.51
N MET A 192 -18.10 -6.96 0.32
CA MET A 192 -18.27 -6.13 -0.87
C MET A 192 -19.75 -6.05 -1.33
N LYS A 193 -20.48 -7.16 -1.24
CA LYS A 193 -21.92 -7.18 -1.57
C LYS A 193 -22.75 -6.36 -0.58
N MET A 194 -22.51 -6.53 0.72
CA MET A 194 -23.16 -5.74 1.77
C MET A 194 -22.82 -4.26 1.66
N GLY A 195 -21.55 -3.93 1.43
CA GLY A 195 -21.11 -2.56 1.18
C GLY A 195 -21.79 -1.96 -0.05
N GLY A 196 -21.98 -2.74 -1.11
CA GLY A 196 -22.70 -2.32 -2.32
C GLY A 196 -24.19 -2.01 -2.07
N ALA A 197 -24.88 -2.86 -1.32
CA ALA A 197 -26.26 -2.61 -0.91
C ALA A 197 -26.37 -1.34 -0.06
N LEU A 198 -25.49 -1.19 0.94
CA LEU A 198 -25.43 0.01 1.78
C LEU A 198 -25.12 1.27 0.95
N ALA A 199 -24.16 1.19 0.03
CA ALA A 199 -23.82 2.31 -0.86
C ALA A 199 -25.00 2.72 -1.74
N SER A 200 -25.79 1.75 -2.25
CA SER A 200 -26.97 2.01 -3.06
C SER A 200 -28.04 2.77 -2.26
N VAL A 201 -28.32 2.33 -1.04
CA VAL A 201 -29.30 3.01 -0.15
C VAL A 201 -28.80 4.41 0.22
N LEU A 202 -27.53 4.54 0.64
CA LEU A 202 -26.97 5.84 1.03
C LEU A 202 -26.89 6.82 -0.14
N SER A 203 -26.79 6.35 -1.38
CA SER A 203 -26.73 7.22 -2.57
C SER A 203 -28.01 8.01 -2.84
N ILE A 204 -29.12 7.65 -2.21
CA ILE A 204 -30.38 8.40 -2.27
C ILE A 204 -30.27 9.71 -1.48
N PHE A 205 -29.50 9.68 -0.37
CA PHE A 205 -29.45 10.79 0.60
C PHE A 205 -28.09 11.49 0.67
N LYS A 206 -27.01 10.85 0.19
CA LYS A 206 -25.65 11.37 0.30
C LYS A 206 -25.08 11.81 -1.04
N LYS A 207 -24.48 13.01 -1.06
CA LYS A 207 -23.65 13.48 -2.18
C LYS A 207 -22.33 12.69 -2.21
N ASN A 208 -21.74 12.51 -3.39
CA ASN A 208 -20.46 11.83 -3.56
C ASN A 208 -19.32 12.49 -2.74
N THR A 209 -19.39 13.81 -2.53
CA THR A 209 -18.43 14.59 -1.74
C THR A 209 -18.62 14.48 -0.22
N SER A 210 -19.71 13.88 0.25
CA SER A 210 -19.94 13.66 1.70
C SER A 210 -18.94 12.69 2.27
N LYS A 211 -18.61 12.80 3.58
CA LYS A 211 -17.74 11.84 4.27
C LYS A 211 -18.27 10.42 4.18
N GLY A 212 -17.40 9.48 3.80
CA GLY A 212 -17.72 8.06 3.60
C GLY A 212 -17.75 7.20 4.88
N GLY A 213 -17.64 7.82 6.07
CA GLY A 213 -17.36 7.13 7.33
C GLY A 213 -18.29 5.96 7.68
N LEU A 214 -19.56 5.96 7.27
CA LEU A 214 -20.45 4.82 7.50
C LEU A 214 -20.04 3.59 6.68
N ILE A 215 -19.68 3.77 5.41
CA ILE A 215 -19.21 2.65 4.56
C ILE A 215 -17.83 2.20 5.01
N GLU A 216 -16.95 3.13 5.30
CA GLU A 216 -15.61 2.83 5.83
C GLU A 216 -15.70 2.00 7.11
N LYS A 217 -16.54 2.44 8.07
CA LYS A 217 -16.77 1.70 9.31
C LYS A 217 -17.32 0.29 9.05
N ALA A 218 -18.22 0.15 8.11
CA ALA A 218 -18.82 -1.14 7.78
C ALA A 218 -17.87 -2.09 7.05
N CYS A 219 -17.00 -1.57 6.17
CA CYS A 219 -16.19 -2.38 5.27
C CYS A 219 -14.72 -2.48 5.70
N ILE A 220 -14.13 -1.44 6.29
CA ILE A 220 -12.69 -1.33 6.55
C ILE A 220 -12.35 -1.37 8.03
N SER A 221 -13.07 -0.62 8.87
CA SER A 221 -12.75 -0.58 10.31
C SER A 221 -12.93 -1.93 11.01
N SER A 222 -13.63 -2.88 10.36
CA SER A 222 -13.75 -4.25 10.86
C SER A 222 -12.47 -5.07 10.67
N TYR A 223 -11.56 -4.67 9.75
CA TYR A 223 -10.35 -5.42 9.45
C TYR A 223 -9.36 -5.45 10.63
N GLY A 224 -9.33 -4.41 11.44
CA GLY A 224 -8.51 -4.35 12.66
C GLY A 224 -8.98 -5.23 13.81
N LYS A 225 -10.19 -5.79 13.75
CA LYS A 225 -10.71 -6.63 14.83
C LYS A 225 -9.90 -7.91 14.98
N GLY A 226 -9.44 -8.17 16.20
CA GLY A 226 -8.65 -9.35 16.54
C GLY A 226 -7.14 -9.20 16.30
N PHE A 227 -6.69 -8.02 15.88
CA PHE A 227 -5.27 -7.67 15.83
C PHE A 227 -4.93 -6.69 16.95
N ASP A 228 -3.75 -6.85 17.54
CA ASP A 228 -3.22 -5.91 18.50
C ASP A 228 -3.12 -4.51 17.88
N ARG A 229 -3.47 -3.46 18.64
CA ARG A 229 -3.58 -2.06 18.19
C ARG A 229 -4.44 -1.87 16.92
N GLY A 230 -5.19 -2.88 16.48
CA GLY A 230 -5.91 -2.88 15.20
C GLY A 230 -4.99 -3.00 13.97
N ASN A 231 -3.75 -3.38 14.14
CA ASN A 231 -2.76 -3.49 13.07
C ASN A 231 -3.01 -4.73 12.20
N TRP A 232 -3.89 -4.60 11.22
CA TRP A 232 -4.14 -5.64 10.22
C TRP A 232 -3.23 -5.53 8.99
N LEU A 233 -2.39 -4.47 8.94
CA LEU A 233 -1.52 -4.19 7.79
C LEU A 233 -0.29 -5.09 7.75
N SER A 234 0.45 -5.19 8.86
CA SER A 234 1.71 -5.93 8.91
C SER A 234 2.03 -6.38 10.34
N ARG A 235 2.84 -7.44 10.47
CA ARG A 235 3.45 -7.84 11.75
C ARG A 235 4.58 -6.92 12.19
N ASP A 236 5.13 -6.12 11.28
CA ASP A 236 6.12 -5.09 11.60
C ASP A 236 5.42 -3.87 12.22
N GLU A 237 5.46 -3.76 13.56
CA GLU A 237 4.85 -2.65 14.28
C GLU A 237 5.47 -1.30 13.89
N SER A 238 6.76 -1.25 13.54
CA SER A 238 7.40 -0.01 13.10
C SER A 238 6.85 0.48 11.76
N ASN A 239 6.40 -0.42 10.89
CA ASN A 239 5.70 -0.05 9.67
C ASN A 239 4.32 0.55 9.98
N PHE A 240 3.60 -0.03 10.93
CA PHE A 240 2.30 0.49 11.36
C PHE A 240 2.42 1.88 11.99
N ASP A 241 3.45 2.10 12.82
CA ASP A 241 3.70 3.43 13.42
C ASP A 241 4.01 4.47 12.33
N ARG A 242 4.81 4.13 11.31
CA ARG A 242 5.07 5.01 10.15
C ARG A 242 3.78 5.32 9.38
N TYR A 243 2.93 4.31 9.16
CA TYR A 243 1.63 4.52 8.49
C TYR A 243 0.72 5.47 9.26
N LEU A 244 0.65 5.34 10.59
CA LEU A 244 -0.17 6.22 11.45
C LEU A 244 0.38 7.65 11.55
N ALA A 245 1.70 7.82 11.45
CA ALA A 245 2.37 9.12 11.50
C ALA A 245 2.36 9.85 10.16
N ASP A 246 2.07 9.18 9.06
CA ASP A 246 2.10 9.75 7.73
C ASP A 246 0.79 10.48 7.41
N GLU A 247 0.91 11.75 7.08
CA GLU A 247 -0.23 12.65 6.85
C GLU A 247 -1.04 12.33 5.58
N TYR A 248 -0.47 11.58 4.63
CA TYR A 248 -1.13 11.11 3.40
C TYR A 248 -1.65 9.69 3.53
N CYS A 249 -1.48 9.05 4.69
CA CYS A 249 -1.97 7.71 4.97
C CYS A 249 -3.21 7.72 5.87
N GLY A 250 -4.06 6.70 5.73
CA GLY A 250 -5.28 6.59 6.53
C GLY A 250 -6.34 7.64 6.18
N GLY A 251 -7.13 7.98 7.19
CA GLY A 251 -8.23 8.96 7.05
C GLY A 251 -9.49 8.38 6.42
N THR A 252 -10.53 9.19 6.35
CA THR A 252 -11.84 8.82 5.78
C THR A 252 -12.02 9.47 4.42
N PHE A 253 -12.11 8.65 3.38
CA PHE A 253 -12.35 9.12 2.03
C PHE A 253 -13.82 9.52 1.81
N PRO A 254 -14.12 10.31 0.76
CA PRO A 254 -15.49 10.65 0.40
C PRO A 254 -16.34 9.43 0.07
N PHE A 255 -17.64 9.53 0.29
CA PHE A 255 -18.62 8.50 -0.04
C PHE A 255 -18.51 8.03 -1.50
N GLY A 256 -18.28 8.94 -2.44
CA GLY A 256 -18.13 8.66 -3.86
C GLY A 256 -16.99 7.70 -4.18
N PHE A 257 -15.88 7.75 -3.41
CA PHE A 257 -14.76 6.83 -3.55
C PHE A 257 -15.20 5.38 -3.31
N TYR A 258 -15.77 5.11 -2.14
CA TYR A 258 -16.19 3.75 -1.76
C TYR A 258 -17.30 3.22 -2.69
N LYS A 259 -18.27 4.06 -3.03
CA LYS A 259 -19.34 3.73 -3.97
C LYS A 259 -18.79 3.32 -5.33
N SER A 260 -17.86 4.10 -5.88
CA SER A 260 -17.22 3.85 -7.17
C SER A 260 -16.40 2.55 -7.12
N MET A 261 -15.55 2.39 -6.09
CA MET A 261 -14.74 1.19 -5.89
C MET A 261 -15.60 -0.08 -5.84
N ILE A 262 -16.61 -0.12 -4.97
CA ILE A 262 -17.46 -1.29 -4.78
C ILE A 262 -18.24 -1.64 -6.06
N LYS A 263 -18.83 -0.63 -6.72
CA LYS A 263 -19.56 -0.80 -7.98
C LYS A 263 -18.70 -1.46 -9.07
N ASN A 264 -17.45 -1.00 -9.21
CA ASN A 264 -16.57 -1.44 -10.27
C ASN A 264 -15.89 -2.77 -9.95
N MET A 265 -15.56 -3.03 -8.67
CA MET A 265 -15.02 -4.32 -8.25
C MET A 265 -15.98 -5.48 -8.49
N ASN A 266 -17.29 -5.28 -8.31
CA ASN A 266 -18.30 -6.27 -8.65
C ASN A 266 -18.31 -6.63 -10.16
N LYS A 267 -17.66 -5.83 -11.00
CA LYS A 267 -17.56 -6.02 -12.45
C LYS A 267 -16.15 -6.39 -12.91
N ALA A 268 -15.14 -6.29 -12.05
CA ALA A 268 -13.73 -6.45 -12.42
C ALA A 268 -13.40 -7.80 -13.10
N ASN A 269 -14.19 -8.83 -12.81
CA ASN A 269 -14.00 -10.18 -13.36
C ASN A 269 -14.86 -10.47 -14.61
N ARG A 270 -15.45 -9.46 -15.25
CA ARG A 270 -16.33 -9.68 -16.42
C ARG A 270 -15.60 -9.80 -17.76
N GLY A 271 -14.31 -9.62 -17.77
CA GLY A 271 -13.50 -9.65 -19.00
C GLY A 271 -12.21 -10.44 -18.80
N ILE A 272 -12.22 -11.45 -17.94
CA ILE A 272 -11.04 -12.26 -17.61
C ILE A 272 -10.42 -12.88 -18.87
N GLU A 273 -11.25 -13.26 -19.83
CA GLU A 273 -10.81 -13.81 -21.14
C GLU A 273 -9.91 -12.85 -21.93
N ARG A 274 -9.97 -11.53 -21.67
CA ARG A 274 -9.14 -10.51 -22.32
C ARG A 274 -7.73 -10.41 -21.71
N ILE A 275 -7.47 -11.12 -20.60
CA ILE A 275 -6.12 -11.19 -20.05
C ILE A 275 -5.17 -11.82 -21.07
N GLY A 276 -5.64 -12.85 -21.80
CA GLY A 276 -4.86 -13.52 -22.83
C GLY A 276 -3.60 -14.19 -22.26
N ASP A 277 -2.50 -14.10 -22.98
CA ASP A 277 -1.23 -14.79 -22.66
C ASP A 277 -0.40 -14.13 -21.54
N LYS A 278 -0.96 -13.14 -20.83
CA LYS A 278 -0.27 -12.49 -19.73
C LYS A 278 -0.07 -13.44 -18.56
N LYS A 279 1.11 -13.37 -17.95
CA LYS A 279 1.40 -14.12 -16.73
C LYS A 279 0.95 -13.35 -15.49
N VAL A 280 0.27 -14.02 -14.56
CA VAL A 280 -0.24 -13.39 -13.34
C VAL A 280 0.26 -14.13 -12.10
N PHE A 281 0.75 -13.38 -11.12
CA PHE A 281 1.13 -13.92 -9.81
C PHE A 281 0.28 -13.30 -8.71
N LEU A 282 -0.52 -14.13 -8.05
CA LEU A 282 -1.38 -13.73 -6.94
C LEU A 282 -0.65 -14.00 -5.63
N ILE A 283 -0.43 -12.97 -4.82
CA ILE A 283 0.23 -13.10 -3.52
C ILE A 283 -0.62 -12.51 -2.39
N ALA A 284 -0.68 -13.19 -1.26
CA ALA A 284 -1.44 -12.73 -0.09
C ALA A 284 -0.94 -13.36 1.21
N GLY A 285 -1.18 -12.69 2.33
CA GLY A 285 -1.03 -13.28 3.66
C GLY A 285 -2.23 -14.14 4.04
N ASN A 286 -2.01 -15.21 4.82
CA ASN A 286 -3.14 -16.01 5.33
C ASN A 286 -3.87 -15.36 6.51
N GLN A 287 -3.34 -14.25 7.04
CA GLN A 287 -4.01 -13.43 8.04
C GLN A 287 -4.59 -12.13 7.45
N ASP A 288 -4.49 -11.91 6.14
CA ASP A 288 -5.03 -10.74 5.45
C ASP A 288 -6.58 -10.74 5.48
N PRO A 289 -7.23 -9.77 6.17
CA PRO A 289 -8.70 -9.71 6.25
C PRO A 289 -9.34 -9.28 4.93
N VAL A 290 -8.65 -8.53 4.06
CA VAL A 290 -9.17 -8.07 2.75
C VAL A 290 -9.44 -9.24 1.83
N GLY A 291 -8.53 -10.21 1.82
CA GLY A 291 -8.66 -11.47 1.10
C GLY A 291 -9.48 -12.54 1.84
N GLU A 292 -10.17 -12.19 2.95
CA GLU A 292 -10.85 -13.15 3.84
C GLU A 292 -9.90 -14.31 4.24
N LYS A 293 -8.72 -13.97 4.76
CA LYS A 293 -7.66 -14.93 5.10
C LYS A 293 -7.33 -15.83 3.91
N SER A 294 -7.02 -15.23 2.78
CA SER A 294 -6.69 -15.82 1.48
C SER A 294 -7.85 -16.52 0.73
N LYS A 295 -9.04 -16.69 1.30
CA LYS A 295 -10.17 -17.38 0.63
C LYS A 295 -10.56 -16.72 -0.69
N GLN A 296 -10.61 -15.39 -0.74
CA GLN A 296 -11.00 -14.66 -1.95
C GLN A 296 -9.91 -14.71 -3.02
N VAL A 297 -8.64 -14.68 -2.63
CA VAL A 297 -7.50 -14.82 -3.55
C VAL A 297 -7.49 -16.20 -4.20
N LYS A 298 -7.72 -17.26 -3.42
CA LYS A 298 -7.86 -18.64 -3.93
C LYS A 298 -9.07 -18.81 -4.88
N LYS A 299 -10.17 -18.05 -4.64
CA LYS A 299 -11.31 -18.02 -5.58
C LYS A 299 -10.95 -17.32 -6.89
N LEU A 300 -10.22 -16.20 -6.82
CA LEU A 300 -9.73 -15.48 -8.01
C LEU A 300 -8.79 -16.35 -8.82
N TYR A 301 -7.83 -17.03 -8.18
CA TYR A 301 -6.92 -17.98 -8.80
C TYR A 301 -7.66 -19.04 -9.62
N ARG A 302 -8.67 -19.70 -9.00
CA ARG A 302 -9.47 -20.70 -9.71
C ARG A 302 -10.24 -20.13 -10.91
N LYS A 303 -10.68 -18.86 -10.83
CA LYS A 303 -11.34 -18.19 -11.97
C LYS A 303 -10.37 -17.94 -13.11
N TYR A 304 -9.15 -17.50 -12.80
CA TYR A 304 -8.13 -17.25 -13.79
C TYR A 304 -7.71 -18.56 -14.47
N LEU A 305 -7.48 -19.63 -13.73
CA LEU A 305 -7.21 -20.96 -14.30
C LEU A 305 -8.35 -21.45 -15.21
N LYS A 306 -9.61 -21.25 -14.81
CA LYS A 306 -10.78 -21.58 -15.62
C LYS A 306 -10.84 -20.83 -16.95
N ALA A 307 -10.27 -19.62 -16.98
CA ALA A 307 -10.18 -18.77 -18.18
C ALA A 307 -8.86 -18.97 -18.95
N ASN A 308 -8.10 -20.03 -18.64
CA ASN A 308 -6.81 -20.36 -19.23
C ASN A 308 -5.74 -19.26 -19.09
N VAL A 309 -5.82 -18.43 -18.03
CA VAL A 309 -4.80 -17.44 -17.72
C VAL A 309 -3.63 -18.12 -17.01
N ASP A 310 -2.41 -17.94 -17.51
CA ASP A 310 -1.18 -18.41 -16.83
C ASP A 310 -1.03 -17.71 -15.48
N THR A 311 -1.40 -18.42 -14.42
CA THR A 311 -1.51 -17.84 -13.08
C THR A 311 -0.80 -18.68 -12.03
N GLN A 312 0.04 -18.03 -11.24
CA GLN A 312 0.67 -18.59 -10.04
C GLN A 312 0.02 -18.00 -8.79
N ILE A 313 0.10 -18.71 -7.68
CA ILE A 313 -0.38 -18.23 -6.38
C ILE A 313 0.62 -18.61 -5.27
N LYS A 314 0.94 -17.67 -4.38
CA LYS A 314 1.65 -17.94 -3.13
C LYS A 314 0.94 -17.28 -1.95
N ILE A 315 0.72 -18.05 -0.89
CA ILE A 315 0.13 -17.58 0.37
C ILE A 315 1.22 -17.65 1.44
N TYR A 316 1.54 -16.50 2.03
CA TYR A 316 2.56 -16.37 3.08
C TYR A 316 1.93 -16.63 4.45
N ASP A 317 2.50 -17.57 5.17
CA ASP A 317 2.00 -17.97 6.49
C ASP A 317 2.23 -16.88 7.54
N GLY A 318 1.23 -16.66 8.38
CA GLY A 318 1.22 -15.61 9.41
C GLY A 318 1.18 -14.18 8.86
N ALA A 319 1.45 -13.96 7.58
CA ALA A 319 1.50 -12.60 7.01
C ALA A 319 0.12 -11.96 6.93
N ARG A 320 0.09 -10.63 7.12
CA ARG A 320 -1.08 -9.77 7.04
C ARG A 320 -1.21 -9.17 5.64
N HIS A 321 -1.73 -7.95 5.53
CA HIS A 321 -2.12 -7.35 4.25
C HIS A 321 -0.96 -6.79 3.42
N GLU A 322 -0.01 -6.09 4.05
CA GLU A 322 1.10 -5.37 3.38
C GLU A 322 2.35 -6.24 3.27
N LEU A 323 2.36 -7.20 2.35
CA LEU A 323 3.46 -8.17 2.21
C LEU A 323 4.84 -7.52 2.01
N LEU A 324 4.91 -6.37 1.31
CA LEU A 324 6.16 -5.64 1.09
C LEU A 324 6.70 -4.96 2.36
N ASN A 325 5.88 -4.87 3.40
CA ASN A 325 6.20 -4.28 4.70
C ASN A 325 6.15 -5.30 5.84
N GLU A 326 6.07 -6.58 5.53
CA GLU A 326 6.03 -7.68 6.49
C GLU A 326 7.41 -8.00 7.07
N THR A 327 7.43 -8.71 8.19
CA THR A 327 8.69 -9.18 8.82
C THR A 327 9.51 -10.08 7.90
N ASN A 328 8.86 -10.80 6.98
CA ASN A 328 9.49 -11.62 5.96
C ASN A 328 9.48 -10.98 4.56
N LYS A 329 9.47 -9.65 4.45
CA LYS A 329 9.42 -8.93 3.17
C LYS A 329 10.52 -9.33 2.18
N LYS A 330 11.69 -9.74 2.68
CA LYS A 330 12.78 -10.18 1.80
C LYS A 330 12.37 -11.41 0.97
N GLU A 331 11.72 -12.39 1.58
CA GLU A 331 11.18 -13.57 0.87
C GLU A 331 10.19 -13.12 -0.21
N VAL A 332 9.30 -12.16 0.12
CA VAL A 332 8.31 -11.63 -0.82
C VAL A 332 8.98 -10.94 -2.01
N PHE A 333 10.01 -10.13 -1.76
CA PHE A 333 10.78 -9.44 -2.79
C PHE A 333 11.47 -10.44 -3.74
N ASP A 334 12.12 -11.46 -3.17
CA ASP A 334 12.84 -12.51 -3.92
C ASP A 334 11.85 -13.32 -4.80
N ASP A 335 10.67 -13.66 -4.31
CA ASP A 335 9.64 -14.35 -5.09
C ASP A 335 9.10 -13.52 -6.24
N ILE A 336 8.86 -12.23 -6.00
CA ILE A 336 8.42 -11.29 -7.06
C ILE A 336 9.51 -11.16 -8.12
N LEU A 337 10.76 -11.01 -7.70
CA LEU A 337 11.89 -10.93 -8.62
C LEU A 337 11.99 -12.20 -9.47
N LYS A 338 11.93 -13.38 -8.85
CA LYS A 338 11.94 -14.66 -9.56
C LYS A 338 10.82 -14.76 -10.59
N PHE A 339 9.61 -14.29 -10.25
CA PHE A 339 8.49 -14.28 -11.19
C PHE A 339 8.72 -13.32 -12.37
N PHE A 340 9.31 -12.16 -12.11
CA PHE A 340 9.62 -11.20 -13.17
C PHE A 340 10.78 -11.68 -14.08
N ASP A 341 11.75 -12.40 -13.53
CA ASP A 341 12.89 -12.94 -14.28
C ASP A 341 12.54 -14.21 -15.11
N ALA A 342 11.47 -14.94 -14.76
CA ALA A 342 10.99 -16.13 -15.50
C ALA A 342 10.30 -15.79 -16.82
#